data_8d9aabb00339832036ac2e738d120385
#
_entry.id   8d9aabb00339832036ac2e738d120385
#
_cell.length_a   1.000
_cell.length_b   1.000
_cell.length_c   1.000
_cell.angle_alpha   90.00
_cell.angle_beta   90.00
_cell.angle_gamma   90.00
#
_symmetry.space_group_name_H-M   'P 1'
#
loop_
_entity.id
_entity.type
_entity.pdbx_description
1 polymer ?
#
loop_
_entity_poly.entity_id
_entity_poly.type
_entity_poly.pdbx_seq_one_letter_code
_entity_poly.pdbx_strand_id
1 'polypeptide(L)'
;ASCLVGSEMCIRDRSLSSLAETVNAVYEGLPRRREGFRWVIDNVHDTLCFNCGRRETCWKQEYTATMAGMEALRPLLEQNGSVEAAQLPGQLSRCIHPAALCAAAGRSFALYRSRKEARIHSEAMRTALTEQYSAVAEALGVLSEQLGRPGDPEPYKSSRVAEFFTGLGAPPQECAVTLDDLGRTHAAVTLPRTRFTPQELAALAGEVGHICRRTLEVPQVLSCKGMTTLLFSERPALRAVFGAASAAARGEVSGDAVQQFCSPTAAQMILCDGMGTGRPAAVDGNLAAELTARLLKAGFTAELAARLVNVALALKSEDESGATLDLISVDLYTGTARLFKAGAAPGFLVHGGRVRAVGE
;
A
#
# COMPACT_ATOMS: atom_id res chain seq x y z
N ALA A 1 31.50 -24.33 -6.25
CA ALA A 1 30.97 -23.41 -5.20
C ALA A 1 29.92 -22.42 -5.75
N SER A 2 29.95 -22.11 -7.03
CA SER A 2 28.99 -21.19 -7.70
C SER A 2 27.56 -21.73 -7.80
N CYS A 3 27.33 -23.03 -7.73
CA CYS A 3 25.99 -23.64 -7.82
C CYS A 3 25.16 -23.57 -6.53
N LEU A 4 25.79 -23.39 -5.35
CA LEU A 4 25.07 -23.39 -4.07
C LEU A 4 24.37 -22.05 -3.78
N VAL A 5 24.96 -20.93 -4.18
CA VAL A 5 24.36 -19.61 -4.01
C VAL A 5 23.11 -19.45 -4.89
N GLY A 6 23.14 -19.96 -6.12
CA GLY A 6 21.97 -19.95 -7.01
C GLY A 6 20.82 -20.83 -6.52
N SER A 7 21.11 -21.96 -5.87
CA SER A 7 20.06 -22.87 -5.38
C SER A 7 19.38 -22.35 -4.11
N GLU A 8 20.09 -21.73 -3.18
CA GLU A 8 19.49 -21.11 -2.00
C GLU A 8 18.66 -19.89 -2.35
N MET A 9 19.07 -19.08 -3.32
CA MET A 9 18.30 -17.95 -3.84
C MET A 9 17.00 -18.41 -4.52
N CYS A 10 17.05 -19.44 -5.38
CA CYS A 10 15.86 -20.02 -6.01
C CYS A 10 14.88 -20.65 -4.98
N ILE A 11 15.36 -21.18 -3.85
CA ILE A 11 14.51 -21.72 -2.79
C ILE A 11 13.82 -20.59 -2.03
N ARG A 12 14.51 -19.50 -1.73
CA ARG A 12 13.93 -18.31 -1.08
C ARG A 12 12.87 -17.64 -1.95
N ASP A 13 13.12 -17.47 -3.25
CA ASP A 13 12.17 -16.89 -4.21
C ASP A 13 10.87 -17.71 -4.29
N ARG A 14 10.99 -19.03 -4.40
CA ARG A 14 9.81 -19.94 -4.38
C ARG A 14 9.05 -19.88 -3.07
N SER A 15 9.75 -19.74 -1.95
CA SER A 15 9.11 -19.65 -0.62
C SER A 15 8.34 -18.35 -0.44
N LEU A 16 8.85 -17.22 -0.93
CA LEU A 16 8.18 -15.91 -0.86
C LEU A 16 6.96 -15.86 -1.77
N SER A 17 7.07 -16.35 -3.01
CA SER A 17 5.95 -16.44 -3.95
C SER A 17 4.86 -17.38 -3.45
N SER A 18 5.23 -18.55 -2.89
CA SER A 18 4.29 -19.51 -2.29
C SER A 18 3.59 -18.92 -1.06
N LEU A 19 4.27 -18.11 -0.24
CA LEU A 19 3.66 -17.43 0.89
C LEU A 19 2.62 -16.39 0.42
N ALA A 20 2.94 -15.62 -0.62
CA ALA A 20 2.05 -14.65 -1.22
C ALA A 20 0.78 -15.29 -1.78
N GLU A 21 0.91 -16.40 -2.52
CA GLU A 21 -0.22 -17.18 -3.05
C GLU A 21 -1.07 -17.77 -1.93
N THR A 22 -0.46 -18.28 -0.86
CA THR A 22 -1.16 -18.86 0.28
C THR A 22 -1.97 -17.81 1.03
N VAL A 23 -1.41 -16.62 1.23
CA VAL A 23 -2.10 -15.48 1.86
C VAL A 23 -3.32 -15.08 1.04
N ASN A 24 -3.19 -14.93 -0.28
CA ASN A 24 -4.30 -14.60 -1.16
C ASN A 24 -5.41 -15.67 -1.15
N ALA A 25 -5.05 -16.95 -1.23
CA ALA A 25 -6.00 -18.07 -1.24
C ALA A 25 -6.84 -18.17 0.05
N VAL A 26 -6.25 -17.87 1.22
CA VAL A 26 -6.95 -17.85 2.51
C VAL A 26 -8.06 -16.78 2.53
N TYR A 27 -7.82 -15.62 1.91
CA TYR A 27 -8.79 -14.52 1.91
C TYR A 27 -9.89 -14.64 0.86
N GLU A 28 -9.63 -15.27 -0.28
CA GLU A 28 -10.63 -15.51 -1.34
C GLU A 28 -11.70 -16.54 -0.94
N GLY A 29 -11.34 -17.49 -0.07
CA GLY A 29 -12.20 -18.62 0.35
C GLY A 29 -13.27 -18.30 1.40
N LEU A 30 -13.40 -17.09 1.92
CA LEU A 30 -14.31 -16.77 3.02
C LEU A 30 -15.76 -16.56 2.56
N PRO A 31 -16.76 -17.31 3.10
CA PRO A 31 -18.13 -17.28 2.61
C PRO A 31 -18.83 -15.94 2.87
N ARG A 32 -19.51 -15.42 1.84
CA ARG A 32 -20.30 -14.18 1.89
C ARG A 32 -21.77 -14.53 2.16
N ARG A 33 -22.26 -14.42 3.39
CA ARG A 33 -23.69 -14.51 3.70
C ARG A 33 -24.36 -13.14 3.58
N ARG A 34 -25.35 -13.01 2.68
CA ARG A 34 -26.20 -11.80 2.56
C ARG A 34 -27.47 -12.00 3.37
N GLU A 35 -27.64 -11.30 4.47
CA GLU A 35 -28.91 -11.20 5.21
C GLU A 35 -29.70 -10.02 4.65
N GLY A 36 -30.91 -10.29 4.11
CA GLY A 36 -31.84 -9.26 3.63
C GLY A 36 -32.89 -8.88 4.69
N PHE A 37 -33.82 -7.97 4.36
CA PHE A 37 -34.94 -7.62 5.20
C PHE A 37 -35.82 -8.81 5.62
N ARG A 38 -35.73 -9.92 4.88
CA ARG A 38 -36.33 -11.20 5.24
C ARG A 38 -35.98 -11.66 6.65
N TRP A 39 -34.76 -11.39 7.11
CA TRP A 39 -34.34 -11.71 8.48
C TRP A 39 -35.20 -10.97 9.54
N VAL A 40 -35.64 -9.72 9.28
CA VAL A 40 -36.52 -8.97 10.18
C VAL A 40 -37.86 -9.67 10.27
N ILE A 41 -38.41 -10.10 9.14
CA ILE A 41 -39.70 -10.81 9.07
C ILE A 41 -39.62 -12.14 9.85
N ASP A 42 -38.60 -12.94 9.60
CA ASP A 42 -38.40 -14.21 10.25
C ASP A 42 -38.21 -14.05 11.76
N ASN A 43 -37.48 -13.00 12.20
CA ASN A 43 -37.30 -12.70 13.63
C ASN A 43 -38.60 -12.24 14.31
N VAL A 44 -39.44 -11.47 13.62
CA VAL A 44 -40.77 -11.11 14.14
C VAL A 44 -41.66 -12.34 14.20
N HIS A 45 -41.63 -13.20 13.20
CA HIS A 45 -42.36 -14.47 13.23
C HIS A 45 -41.98 -15.31 14.45
N ASP A 46 -40.68 -15.51 14.67
CA ASP A 46 -40.19 -16.40 15.72
C ASP A 46 -40.43 -15.84 17.14
N THR A 47 -40.33 -14.53 17.31
CA THR A 47 -40.49 -13.87 18.63
C THR A 47 -41.91 -13.58 19.02
N LEU A 48 -42.79 -13.34 18.05
CA LEU A 48 -44.19 -12.97 18.34
C LEU A 48 -45.23 -13.91 17.73
N CYS A 49 -45.12 -14.16 16.40
CA CYS A 49 -46.16 -14.88 15.66
C CYS A 49 -46.15 -16.41 15.94
N PHE A 50 -45.01 -16.95 16.32
CA PHE A 50 -44.88 -18.39 16.57
C PHE A 50 -45.86 -18.91 17.62
N ASN A 51 -46.11 -18.13 18.70
CA ASN A 51 -47.05 -18.49 19.77
C ASN A 51 -48.42 -17.81 19.65
N CYS A 52 -48.72 -17.17 18.49
CA CYS A 52 -49.97 -16.47 18.29
C CYS A 52 -51.09 -17.42 17.86
N GLY A 53 -52.28 -17.25 18.45
CA GLY A 53 -53.47 -18.07 18.15
C GLY A 53 -53.94 -17.97 16.68
N ARG A 54 -53.54 -16.92 15.93
CA ARG A 54 -53.82 -16.77 14.50
C ARG A 54 -52.66 -17.18 13.57
N ARG A 55 -51.65 -17.84 14.10
CA ARG A 55 -50.47 -18.25 13.31
C ARG A 55 -50.83 -19.03 12.07
N GLU A 56 -51.73 -20.05 12.16
CA GLU A 56 -52.12 -20.86 11.02
C GLU A 56 -52.84 -20.06 9.95
N THR A 57 -53.70 -19.14 10.34
CA THR A 57 -54.35 -18.24 9.36
C THR A 57 -53.35 -17.35 8.65
N CYS A 58 -52.51 -16.64 9.40
CA CYS A 58 -51.59 -15.65 8.82
C CYS A 58 -50.43 -16.31 8.04
N TRP A 59 -49.83 -17.35 8.58
CA TRP A 59 -48.59 -17.94 8.03
C TRP A 59 -48.76 -19.21 7.22
N LYS A 60 -49.98 -19.77 7.14
CA LYS A 60 -50.29 -20.88 6.25
C LYS A 60 -51.37 -20.54 5.22
N GLN A 61 -52.58 -20.09 5.68
CA GLN A 61 -53.70 -19.83 4.78
C GLN A 61 -53.53 -18.52 3.99
N GLU A 62 -53.09 -17.48 4.62
CA GLU A 62 -52.94 -16.12 4.06
C GLU A 62 -51.46 -15.71 3.93
N TYR A 63 -50.55 -16.64 3.69
CA TYR A 63 -49.09 -16.45 3.70
C TYR A 63 -48.65 -15.30 2.79
N THR A 64 -49.13 -15.28 1.54
CA THR A 64 -48.73 -14.26 0.55
C THR A 64 -49.16 -12.86 0.98
N ALA A 65 -50.37 -12.72 1.52
CA ALA A 65 -50.87 -11.42 2.00
C ALA A 65 -50.15 -10.96 3.26
N THR A 66 -49.83 -11.90 4.17
CA THR A 66 -49.03 -11.61 5.37
C THR A 66 -47.63 -11.18 5.01
N MET A 67 -46.98 -11.87 4.09
CA MET A 67 -45.64 -11.52 3.62
C MET A 67 -45.60 -10.14 2.94
N ALA A 68 -46.58 -9.87 2.04
CA ALA A 68 -46.70 -8.56 1.42
C ALA A 68 -46.88 -7.43 2.44
N GLY A 69 -47.71 -7.66 3.47
CA GLY A 69 -47.88 -6.74 4.56
C GLY A 69 -46.58 -6.51 5.36
N MET A 70 -45.85 -7.56 5.67
CA MET A 70 -44.56 -7.47 6.36
C MET A 70 -43.49 -6.73 5.53
N GLU A 71 -43.39 -7.01 4.23
CA GLU A 71 -42.48 -6.27 3.33
C GLU A 71 -42.87 -4.78 3.21
N ALA A 72 -44.16 -4.47 3.26
CA ALA A 72 -44.64 -3.08 3.23
C ALA A 72 -44.28 -2.27 4.50
N LEU A 73 -43.86 -2.92 5.62
CA LEU A 73 -43.30 -2.25 6.80
C LEU A 73 -41.91 -1.70 6.55
N ARG A 74 -41.20 -2.23 5.55
CA ARG A 74 -39.80 -1.87 5.30
C ARG A 74 -39.60 -0.37 5.07
N PRO A 75 -40.29 0.31 4.15
CA PRO A 75 -40.09 1.75 3.94
C PRO A 75 -40.44 2.58 5.18
N LEU A 76 -41.43 2.17 5.95
CA LEU A 76 -41.82 2.85 7.20
C LEU A 76 -40.74 2.73 8.27
N LEU A 77 -40.14 1.53 8.41
CA LEU A 77 -39.03 1.27 9.34
C LEU A 77 -37.73 1.95 8.90
N GLU A 78 -37.46 1.98 7.59
CA GLU A 78 -36.29 2.70 7.04
C GLU A 78 -36.38 4.21 7.28
N GLN A 79 -37.59 4.78 7.19
CA GLN A 79 -37.80 6.22 7.34
C GLN A 79 -37.89 6.68 8.79
N ASN A 80 -38.60 5.94 9.65
CA ASN A 80 -38.95 6.38 11.01
C ASN A 80 -38.29 5.53 12.12
N GLY A 81 -37.68 4.41 11.80
CA GLY A 81 -37.12 3.43 12.75
C GLY A 81 -38.18 2.63 13.53
N SER A 82 -39.46 3.04 13.48
CA SER A 82 -40.58 2.43 14.15
C SER A 82 -41.86 2.56 13.35
N VAL A 83 -42.89 1.77 13.67
CA VAL A 83 -44.20 1.77 13.03
C VAL A 83 -45.28 1.85 14.11
N GLU A 84 -46.30 2.64 13.89
CA GLU A 84 -47.47 2.72 14.78
C GLU A 84 -48.57 1.75 14.31
N ALA A 85 -49.45 1.32 15.25
CA ALA A 85 -50.51 0.38 14.94
C ALA A 85 -51.51 0.90 13.88
N ALA A 86 -51.70 2.21 13.79
CA ALA A 86 -52.54 2.83 12.77
C ALA A 86 -51.90 2.79 11.34
N GLN A 87 -50.61 2.56 11.23
CA GLN A 87 -49.85 2.51 9.97
C GLN A 87 -49.69 1.08 9.42
N LEU A 88 -50.23 0.07 10.12
CA LEU A 88 -50.12 -1.32 9.68
C LEU A 88 -50.82 -1.55 8.35
N PRO A 89 -50.09 -1.98 7.29
CA PRO A 89 -50.65 -2.12 5.96
C PRO A 89 -51.42 -3.42 5.77
N GLY A 90 -52.44 -3.37 4.93
CA GLY A 90 -53.15 -4.53 4.37
C GLY A 90 -53.60 -5.56 5.42
N GLN A 91 -53.16 -6.81 5.27
CA GLN A 91 -53.52 -7.91 6.15
C GLN A 91 -53.06 -7.71 7.60
N LEU A 92 -52.00 -6.98 7.85
CA LEU A 92 -51.48 -6.72 9.21
C LEU A 92 -52.38 -5.81 10.03
N SER A 93 -53.29 -5.03 9.42
CA SER A 93 -54.30 -4.24 10.13
C SER A 93 -55.28 -5.12 10.95
N ARG A 94 -55.40 -6.41 10.57
CA ARG A 94 -56.23 -7.41 11.25
C ARG A 94 -55.50 -8.19 12.32
N CYS A 95 -54.26 -7.80 12.65
CA CYS A 95 -53.49 -8.44 13.70
C CYS A 95 -54.17 -8.30 15.06
N ILE A 96 -54.27 -9.39 15.83
CA ILE A 96 -54.85 -9.36 17.17
C ILE A 96 -53.93 -8.74 18.22
N HIS A 97 -52.64 -8.57 17.87
CA HIS A 97 -51.63 -7.95 18.74
C HIS A 97 -50.90 -6.82 18.03
N PRO A 98 -51.60 -5.75 17.55
CA PRO A 98 -50.99 -4.73 16.68
C PRO A 98 -49.82 -3.98 17.34
N ALA A 99 -50.00 -3.57 18.61
CA ALA A 99 -48.93 -2.87 19.35
C ALA A 99 -47.69 -3.73 19.58
N ALA A 100 -47.89 -5.02 19.88
CA ALA A 100 -46.80 -5.96 20.05
C ALA A 100 -46.07 -6.25 18.71
N LEU A 101 -46.80 -6.29 17.58
CA LEU A 101 -46.26 -6.45 16.26
C LEU A 101 -45.37 -5.24 15.86
N CYS A 102 -45.85 -4.03 16.10
CA CYS A 102 -45.08 -2.82 15.85
C CYS A 102 -43.80 -2.76 16.68
N ALA A 103 -43.92 -3.08 17.99
CA ALA A 103 -42.75 -3.13 18.86
C ALA A 103 -41.76 -4.23 18.49
N ALA A 104 -42.23 -5.42 18.08
CA ALA A 104 -41.35 -6.51 17.60
C ALA A 104 -40.66 -6.13 16.28
N ALA A 105 -41.38 -5.54 15.31
CA ALA A 105 -40.84 -5.06 14.05
C ALA A 105 -39.76 -3.99 14.26
N GLY A 106 -40.02 -3.00 15.10
CA GLY A 106 -39.04 -1.95 15.43
C GLY A 106 -37.78 -2.51 16.10
N ARG A 107 -37.92 -3.40 17.08
CA ARG A 107 -36.75 -4.05 17.71
C ARG A 107 -35.95 -4.92 16.72
N SER A 108 -36.63 -5.72 15.92
CA SER A 108 -35.99 -6.57 14.92
C SER A 108 -35.28 -5.74 13.84
N PHE A 109 -35.88 -4.61 13.45
CA PHE A 109 -35.26 -3.70 12.47
C PHE A 109 -34.04 -2.97 13.06
N ALA A 110 -34.09 -2.52 14.32
CA ALA A 110 -32.94 -1.92 14.99
C ALA A 110 -31.76 -2.90 15.07
N LEU A 111 -32.04 -4.17 15.44
CA LEU A 111 -31.02 -5.23 15.42
C LEU A 111 -30.47 -5.51 14.01
N TYR A 112 -31.32 -5.54 13.01
CA TYR A 112 -30.92 -5.72 11.61
C TYR A 112 -30.02 -4.57 11.15
N ARG A 113 -30.37 -3.34 11.49
CA ARG A 113 -29.60 -2.14 11.15
C ARG A 113 -28.22 -2.17 11.80
N SER A 114 -28.13 -2.44 13.09
CA SER A 114 -26.87 -2.59 13.80
C SER A 114 -25.98 -3.71 13.22
N ARG A 115 -26.57 -4.87 12.89
CA ARG A 115 -25.84 -5.97 12.24
C ARG A 115 -25.38 -5.61 10.84
N LYS A 116 -26.21 -4.88 10.08
CA LYS A 116 -25.86 -4.40 8.74
C LYS A 116 -24.69 -3.42 8.79
N GLU A 117 -24.72 -2.45 9.71
CA GLU A 117 -23.64 -1.48 9.95
C GLU A 117 -22.34 -2.20 10.37
N ALA A 118 -22.40 -3.09 11.36
CA ALA A 118 -21.25 -3.89 11.78
C ALA A 118 -20.69 -4.75 10.65
N ARG A 119 -21.55 -5.28 9.76
CA ARG A 119 -21.11 -6.07 8.60
C ARG A 119 -20.44 -5.20 7.54
N ILE A 120 -21.00 -4.01 7.23
CA ILE A 120 -20.40 -3.07 6.28
C ILE A 120 -19.00 -2.70 6.77
N HIS A 121 -18.87 -2.38 8.05
CA HIS A 121 -17.57 -2.08 8.68
C HIS A 121 -16.61 -3.28 8.61
N SER A 122 -17.09 -4.48 8.91
CA SER A 122 -16.28 -5.72 8.80
C SER A 122 -15.88 -6.04 7.35
N GLU A 123 -16.75 -5.79 6.37
CA GLU A 123 -16.44 -5.99 4.94
C GLU A 123 -15.44 -4.94 4.46
N ALA A 124 -15.56 -3.68 4.89
CA ALA A 124 -14.59 -2.63 4.59
C ALA A 124 -13.21 -2.96 5.18
N MET A 125 -13.17 -3.39 6.44
CA MET A 125 -11.94 -3.82 7.10
C MET A 125 -11.32 -5.04 6.41
N ARG A 126 -12.12 -6.03 5.99
CA ARG A 126 -11.66 -7.17 5.19
C ARG A 126 -11.05 -6.74 3.86
N THR A 127 -11.73 -5.86 3.14
CA THR A 127 -11.22 -5.35 1.85
C THR A 127 -9.88 -4.64 2.06
N ALA A 128 -9.79 -3.76 3.06
CA ALA A 128 -8.56 -3.08 3.41
C ALA A 128 -7.42 -4.06 3.79
N LEU A 129 -7.71 -5.09 4.59
CA LEU A 129 -6.73 -6.14 4.93
C LEU A 129 -6.30 -6.93 3.70
N THR A 130 -7.23 -7.31 2.82
CA THR A 130 -6.92 -8.05 1.58
C THR A 130 -6.02 -7.22 0.66
N GLU A 131 -6.32 -5.93 0.49
CA GLU A 131 -5.49 -4.99 -0.28
C GLU A 131 -4.10 -4.85 0.35
N GLN A 132 -4.01 -4.76 1.68
CA GLN A 132 -2.75 -4.66 2.40
C GLN A 132 -1.90 -5.93 2.22
N TYR A 133 -2.49 -7.12 2.32
CA TYR A 133 -1.77 -8.38 2.11
C TYR A 133 -1.35 -8.57 0.65
N SER A 134 -2.21 -8.21 -0.30
CA SER A 134 -1.87 -8.21 -1.73
C SER A 134 -0.69 -7.28 -2.02
N ALA A 135 -0.69 -6.10 -1.42
CA ALA A 135 0.40 -5.14 -1.55
C ALA A 135 1.72 -5.65 -0.93
N VAL A 136 1.65 -6.30 0.23
CA VAL A 136 2.84 -6.95 0.84
C VAL A 136 3.36 -8.09 -0.04
N ALA A 137 2.46 -8.91 -0.60
CA ALA A 137 2.83 -10.00 -1.50
C ALA A 137 3.52 -9.47 -2.78
N GLU A 138 2.98 -8.40 -3.38
CA GLU A 138 3.58 -7.72 -4.53
C GLU A 138 4.97 -7.15 -4.17
N ALA A 139 5.11 -6.53 -2.99
CA ALA A 139 6.38 -6.01 -2.51
C ALA A 139 7.44 -7.11 -2.33
N LEU A 140 7.05 -8.23 -1.74
CA LEU A 140 7.93 -9.39 -1.59
C LEU A 140 8.33 -9.97 -2.96
N GLY A 141 7.42 -9.98 -3.92
CA GLY A 141 7.69 -10.35 -5.31
C GLY A 141 8.72 -9.43 -5.97
N VAL A 142 8.54 -8.11 -5.85
CA VAL A 142 9.51 -7.12 -6.39
C VAL A 142 10.87 -7.24 -5.71
N LEU A 143 10.92 -7.41 -4.39
CA LEU A 143 12.17 -7.63 -3.67
C LEU A 143 12.87 -8.94 -4.09
N SER A 144 12.10 -10.00 -4.28
CA SER A 144 12.60 -11.28 -4.80
C SER A 144 13.20 -11.13 -6.19
N GLU A 145 12.51 -10.43 -7.09
CA GLU A 145 13.02 -10.13 -8.45
C GLU A 145 14.30 -9.28 -8.43
N GLN A 146 14.36 -8.26 -7.58
CA GLN A 146 15.54 -7.40 -7.45
C GLN A 146 16.74 -8.15 -6.86
N LEU A 147 16.50 -9.04 -5.89
CA LEU A 147 17.54 -9.87 -5.29
C LEU A 147 17.97 -11.03 -6.22
N GLY A 148 17.09 -11.47 -7.12
CA GLY A 148 17.31 -12.60 -8.03
C GLY A 148 17.94 -12.23 -9.36
N ARG A 149 18.07 -10.96 -9.73
CA ARG A 149 18.73 -10.52 -10.95
C ARG A 149 20.20 -10.20 -10.68
N PRO A 150 21.14 -11.15 -10.86
CA PRO A 150 22.53 -10.76 -11.01
C PRO A 150 22.60 -9.91 -12.27
N GLY A 151 23.16 -8.71 -12.17
CA GLY A 151 23.44 -7.88 -13.34
C GLY A 151 24.30 -8.67 -14.35
N ASP A 152 24.29 -8.24 -15.60
CA ASP A 152 25.09 -8.88 -16.64
C ASP A 152 26.58 -8.86 -16.23
N PRO A 153 27.23 -10.04 -16.14
CA PRO A 153 28.61 -10.11 -15.64
C PRO A 153 29.58 -9.53 -16.68
N GLU A 154 30.57 -8.78 -16.18
CA GLU A 154 31.70 -8.23 -16.92
C GLU A 154 33.02 -8.96 -16.56
N PRO A 155 33.27 -10.18 -17.07
CA PRO A 155 34.36 -11.02 -16.58
C PRO A 155 35.75 -10.38 -16.75
N TYR A 156 35.96 -9.67 -17.87
CA TYR A 156 37.21 -8.96 -18.10
C TYR A 156 37.50 -7.88 -17.09
N LYS A 157 36.50 -7.05 -16.80
CA LYS A 157 36.62 -6.00 -15.76
C LYS A 157 36.77 -6.60 -14.35
N SER A 158 36.06 -7.70 -14.06
CA SER A 158 36.18 -8.42 -12.79
C SER A 158 37.62 -8.92 -12.57
N SER A 159 38.22 -9.52 -13.57
CA SER A 159 39.64 -9.99 -13.54
C SER A 159 40.61 -8.84 -13.32
N ARG A 160 40.44 -7.73 -14.04
CA ARG A 160 41.29 -6.54 -13.91
C ARG A 160 41.20 -5.90 -12.54
N VAL A 161 40.00 -5.83 -11.96
CA VAL A 161 39.79 -5.33 -10.59
C VAL A 161 40.44 -6.28 -9.58
N ALA A 162 40.28 -7.58 -9.74
CA ALA A 162 40.91 -8.57 -8.86
C ALA A 162 42.45 -8.51 -8.92
N GLU A 163 43.04 -8.35 -10.10
CA GLU A 163 44.48 -8.15 -10.29
C GLU A 163 44.98 -6.88 -9.56
N PHE A 164 44.23 -5.78 -9.66
CA PHE A 164 44.55 -4.53 -8.97
C PHE A 164 44.61 -4.72 -7.46
N PHE A 165 43.58 -5.33 -6.85
CA PHE A 165 43.61 -5.61 -5.38
C PHE A 165 44.70 -6.59 -5.00
N THR A 166 45.03 -7.59 -5.82
CA THR A 166 46.15 -8.50 -5.60
C THR A 166 47.49 -7.76 -5.63
N GLY A 167 47.65 -6.80 -6.56
CA GLY A 167 48.82 -5.93 -6.63
C GLY A 167 49.00 -5.03 -5.39
N LEU A 168 47.92 -4.70 -4.70
CA LEU A 168 47.95 -3.99 -3.41
C LEU A 168 48.26 -4.90 -2.21
N GLY A 169 48.52 -6.18 -2.41
CA GLY A 169 48.77 -7.17 -1.33
C GLY A 169 47.47 -7.60 -0.61
N ALA A 170 46.32 -7.33 -1.18
CA ALA A 170 45.00 -7.69 -0.66
C ALA A 170 44.21 -8.52 -1.68
N PRO A 171 44.61 -9.76 -1.98
CA PRO A 171 43.92 -10.59 -2.96
C PRO A 171 42.46 -10.80 -2.54
N PRO A 172 41.49 -10.50 -3.45
CA PRO A 172 40.11 -10.66 -3.11
C PRO A 172 39.70 -12.15 -3.10
N GLN A 173 38.84 -12.51 -2.15
CA GLN A 173 38.24 -13.83 -2.12
C GLN A 173 37.17 -13.98 -3.18
N GLU A 174 36.44 -12.89 -3.44
CA GLU A 174 35.47 -12.77 -4.53
C GLU A 174 35.58 -11.37 -5.13
N CYS A 175 35.45 -11.30 -6.46
CA CYS A 175 35.40 -10.04 -7.19
C CYS A 175 34.44 -10.19 -8.37
N ALA A 176 33.40 -9.36 -8.40
CA ALA A 176 32.43 -9.34 -9.48
C ALA A 176 32.17 -7.90 -9.91
N VAL A 177 32.25 -7.66 -11.22
CA VAL A 177 31.78 -6.43 -11.85
C VAL A 177 30.59 -6.81 -12.73
N THR A 178 29.47 -6.10 -12.56
CA THR A 178 28.21 -6.36 -13.27
C THR A 178 27.62 -5.07 -13.82
N LEU A 179 26.80 -5.20 -14.85
CA LEU A 179 25.94 -4.14 -15.36
C LEU A 179 24.51 -4.43 -14.97
N ASP A 180 23.81 -3.45 -14.41
CA ASP A 180 22.38 -3.60 -14.16
C ASP A 180 21.56 -3.43 -15.46
N ASP A 181 20.22 -3.59 -15.38
CA ASP A 181 19.28 -3.47 -16.50
C ASP A 181 19.33 -2.10 -17.22
N LEU A 182 19.92 -1.08 -16.59
CA LEU A 182 20.10 0.26 -17.14
C LEU A 182 21.54 0.50 -17.65
N GLY A 183 22.39 -0.55 -17.68
CA GLY A 183 23.79 -0.49 -18.11
C GLY A 183 24.71 0.22 -17.14
N ARG A 184 24.33 0.38 -15.85
CA ARG A 184 25.15 0.98 -14.80
C ARG A 184 26.10 -0.05 -14.22
N THR A 185 27.32 0.39 -13.94
CA THR A 185 28.35 -0.47 -13.39
C THR A 185 28.25 -0.61 -11.87
N HIS A 186 28.22 -1.85 -11.41
CA HIS A 186 28.37 -2.22 -10.03
C HIS A 186 29.58 -3.11 -9.85
N ALA A 187 30.34 -2.94 -8.77
CA ALA A 187 31.43 -3.85 -8.45
C ALA A 187 31.38 -4.26 -6.98
N ALA A 188 31.50 -5.55 -6.71
CA ALA A 188 31.59 -6.12 -5.38
C ALA A 188 32.96 -6.80 -5.20
N VAL A 189 33.69 -6.40 -4.18
CA VAL A 189 35.02 -6.93 -3.89
C VAL A 189 35.08 -7.37 -2.44
N THR A 190 35.22 -8.66 -2.20
CA THR A 190 35.31 -9.24 -0.85
C THR A 190 36.74 -9.52 -0.48
N LEU A 191 37.21 -8.91 0.62
CA LEU A 191 38.58 -8.89 1.06
C LEU A 191 38.72 -9.44 2.51
N PRO A 192 39.85 -10.06 2.88
CA PRO A 192 40.14 -10.48 4.26
C PRO A 192 40.47 -9.29 5.19
N ARG A 193 40.60 -8.08 4.66
CA ARG A 193 40.85 -6.86 5.39
C ARG A 193 39.53 -6.26 5.92
N THR A 194 39.49 -5.87 7.19
CA THR A 194 38.26 -5.41 7.87
C THR A 194 38.18 -3.89 8.09
N ARG A 195 39.23 -3.14 7.83
CA ARG A 195 39.28 -1.69 8.09
C ARG A 195 39.86 -0.91 6.92
N PHE A 196 39.18 0.15 6.54
CA PHE A 196 39.58 1.11 5.53
C PHE A 196 39.36 2.52 6.07
N THR A 197 40.27 3.44 5.76
CA THR A 197 40.05 4.88 5.98
C THR A 197 39.21 5.49 4.89
N PRO A 198 38.51 6.61 5.14
CA PRO A 198 37.74 7.31 4.08
C PRO A 198 38.60 7.71 2.87
N GLN A 199 39.87 8.06 3.10
CA GLN A 199 40.81 8.40 2.04
C GLN A 199 41.18 7.19 1.16
N GLU A 200 41.42 6.03 1.78
CA GLU A 200 41.64 4.80 1.03
C GLU A 200 40.41 4.40 0.20
N LEU A 201 39.24 4.49 0.76
CA LEU A 201 37.99 4.18 0.03
C LEU A 201 37.79 5.10 -1.17
N ALA A 202 38.09 6.39 -1.03
CA ALA A 202 38.02 7.34 -2.14
C ALA A 202 39.05 7.05 -3.23
N ALA A 203 40.29 6.68 -2.85
CA ALA A 203 41.34 6.28 -3.78
C ALA A 203 40.94 4.99 -4.52
N LEU A 204 40.44 3.98 -3.80
CA LEU A 204 39.96 2.72 -4.41
C LEU A 204 38.81 2.98 -5.40
N ALA A 205 37.88 3.87 -5.08
CA ALA A 205 36.80 4.26 -6.00
C ALA A 205 37.35 4.87 -7.29
N GLY A 206 38.39 5.69 -7.22
CA GLY A 206 39.06 6.26 -8.37
C GLY A 206 39.72 5.20 -9.26
N GLU A 207 40.50 4.30 -8.68
CA GLU A 207 41.22 3.26 -9.43
C GLU A 207 40.29 2.20 -10.04
N VAL A 208 39.32 1.70 -9.26
CA VAL A 208 38.31 0.76 -9.78
C VAL A 208 37.47 1.45 -10.86
N GLY A 209 37.14 2.74 -10.67
CA GLY A 209 36.45 3.54 -11.68
C GLY A 209 37.24 3.68 -12.97
N HIS A 210 38.56 3.88 -12.89
CA HIS A 210 39.44 3.93 -14.06
C HIS A 210 39.46 2.58 -14.84
N ILE A 211 39.57 1.46 -14.10
CA ILE A 211 39.50 0.12 -14.68
C ILE A 211 38.16 -0.12 -15.39
N CYS A 212 37.06 0.28 -14.74
CA CYS A 212 35.72 0.11 -15.29
C CYS A 212 35.34 1.14 -16.35
N ARG A 213 36.16 2.21 -16.54
CA ARG A 213 35.89 3.39 -17.39
C ARG A 213 34.59 4.09 -16.99
N ARG A 214 34.36 4.20 -15.69
CA ARG A 214 33.17 4.83 -15.09
C ARG A 214 33.59 5.65 -13.88
N THR A 215 32.84 6.69 -13.57
CA THR A 215 33.01 7.38 -12.31
C THR A 215 32.22 6.67 -11.23
N LEU A 216 32.89 6.16 -10.20
CA LEU A 216 32.24 5.43 -9.09
C LEU A 216 32.10 6.31 -7.86
N GLU A 217 31.06 6.04 -7.05
CA GLU A 217 30.92 6.57 -5.70
C GLU A 217 31.91 5.88 -4.74
N VAL A 218 32.18 6.53 -3.61
CA VAL A 218 32.92 5.90 -2.51
C VAL A 218 32.16 4.64 -2.08
N PRO A 219 32.83 3.46 -2.03
CA PRO A 219 32.13 2.21 -1.83
C PRO A 219 31.49 2.10 -0.43
N GLN A 220 30.34 1.45 -0.38
CA GLN A 220 29.75 0.99 0.88
C GLN A 220 30.58 -0.18 1.43
N VAL A 221 30.78 -0.18 2.74
CA VAL A 221 31.59 -1.19 3.43
C VAL A 221 30.70 -2.11 4.23
N LEU A 222 30.63 -3.37 3.85
CA LEU A 222 29.91 -4.41 4.59
C LEU A 222 30.91 -5.36 5.24
N SER A 223 30.85 -5.51 6.56
CA SER A 223 31.75 -6.41 7.29
C SER A 223 30.98 -7.58 7.90
N CYS A 224 31.40 -8.80 7.59
CA CYS A 224 30.79 -10.02 8.10
C CYS A 224 31.86 -11.11 8.29
N LYS A 225 31.86 -11.76 9.45
CA LYS A 225 32.73 -12.93 9.75
C LYS A 225 34.22 -12.73 9.40
N GLY A 226 34.78 -11.55 9.69
CA GLY A 226 36.17 -11.23 9.41
C GLY A 226 36.53 -10.88 7.97
N MET A 227 35.52 -10.82 7.11
CA MET A 227 35.62 -10.38 5.72
C MET A 227 34.97 -9.01 5.56
N THR A 228 35.44 -8.25 4.58
CA THR A 228 34.83 -6.97 4.21
C THR A 228 34.53 -6.97 2.71
N THR A 229 33.29 -6.69 2.39
CA THR A 229 32.86 -6.48 1.01
C THR A 229 32.72 -4.99 0.74
N LEU A 230 33.44 -4.53 -0.27
CA LEU A 230 33.34 -3.17 -0.83
C LEU A 230 32.34 -3.19 -1.98
N LEU A 231 31.26 -2.42 -1.86
CA LEU A 231 30.27 -2.30 -2.91
C LEU A 231 30.40 -0.94 -3.59
N PHE A 232 30.88 -0.97 -4.82
CA PHE A 232 31.01 0.20 -5.69
C PHE A 232 29.79 0.33 -6.58
N SER A 233 29.30 1.56 -6.73
CA SER A 233 28.21 1.90 -7.66
C SER A 233 28.64 3.09 -8.53
N GLU A 234 28.13 3.14 -9.75
CA GLU A 234 28.38 4.26 -10.65
C GLU A 234 27.81 5.55 -10.05
N ARG A 235 28.55 6.65 -10.18
CA ARG A 235 28.11 7.97 -9.68
C ARG A 235 27.05 8.53 -10.62
N PRO A 236 25.92 9.05 -10.08
CA PRO A 236 24.93 9.75 -10.88
C PRO A 236 25.52 10.95 -11.65
N ALA A 237 25.07 11.11 -12.90
CA ALA A 237 25.48 12.21 -13.76
C ALA A 237 24.80 13.53 -13.41
N LEU A 238 23.64 13.46 -12.77
CA LEU A 238 22.77 14.60 -12.46
C LEU A 238 22.64 14.81 -10.96
N ARG A 239 22.33 16.04 -10.58
CA ARG A 239 22.02 16.43 -9.19
C ARG A 239 20.66 17.13 -9.18
N ALA A 240 19.84 16.81 -8.20
CA ALA A 240 18.58 17.50 -7.96
C ALA A 240 18.72 18.51 -6.84
N VAL A 241 18.03 19.63 -6.99
CA VAL A 241 17.87 20.66 -5.95
C VAL A 241 16.37 20.79 -5.69
N PHE A 242 15.99 20.72 -4.42
CA PHE A 242 14.61 20.84 -4.00
C PHE A 242 14.33 22.21 -3.41
N GLY A 243 13.09 22.67 -3.60
CA GLY A 243 12.55 23.82 -2.91
C GLY A 243 11.09 23.55 -2.56
N ALA A 244 10.68 23.91 -1.36
CA ALA A 244 9.30 23.77 -0.91
C ALA A 244 8.88 25.04 -0.16
N ALA A 245 7.60 25.41 -0.32
CA ALA A 245 6.95 26.46 0.44
C ALA A 245 5.53 25.99 0.79
N SER A 246 5.05 26.34 1.97
CA SER A 246 3.69 26.05 2.42
C SER A 246 3.07 27.31 3.00
N ALA A 247 1.78 27.50 2.75
CA ALA A 247 0.99 28.59 3.32
C ALA A 247 -0.39 28.08 3.71
N ALA A 248 -0.84 28.40 4.92
CA ALA A 248 -2.19 28.06 5.35
C ALA A 248 -3.22 28.98 4.69
N ALA A 249 -4.27 28.40 4.11
CA ALA A 249 -5.37 29.18 3.50
C ALA A 249 -6.21 29.90 4.55
N ARG A 250 -6.47 29.23 5.69
CA ARG A 250 -7.21 29.78 6.84
C ARG A 250 -6.66 29.14 8.12
N GLY A 251 -6.33 29.96 9.10
CA GLY A 251 -5.79 29.48 10.39
C GLY A 251 -4.26 29.34 10.37
N GLU A 252 -3.71 28.62 11.36
CA GLU A 252 -2.26 28.52 11.59
C GLU A 252 -1.62 27.30 10.94
N VAL A 253 -2.41 26.33 10.41
CA VAL A 253 -1.92 25.03 9.95
C VAL A 253 -2.42 24.74 8.54
N SER A 254 -1.49 24.42 7.62
CA SER A 254 -1.81 23.91 6.28
C SER A 254 -2.07 22.39 6.30
N GLY A 255 -3.00 21.92 5.45
CA GLY A 255 -3.21 20.51 5.14
C GLY A 255 -2.10 19.91 4.29
N ASP A 256 -1.31 20.76 3.62
CA ASP A 256 -0.23 20.33 2.73
C ASP A 256 0.99 19.83 3.50
N ALA A 257 1.57 18.74 3.04
CA ALA A 257 2.81 18.19 3.54
C ALA A 257 3.76 17.85 2.39
N VAL A 258 5.03 18.17 2.56
CA VAL A 258 6.08 17.91 1.56
C VAL A 258 7.16 17.04 2.16
N GLN A 259 7.56 16.01 1.43
CA GLN A 259 8.74 15.20 1.70
C GLN A 259 9.66 15.21 0.48
N GLN A 260 10.97 15.27 0.72
CA GLN A 260 11.96 15.27 -0.34
C GLN A 260 13.20 14.49 0.09
N PHE A 261 13.73 13.67 -0.80
CA PHE A 261 14.97 12.93 -0.54
C PHE A 261 15.63 12.47 -1.84
N CYS A 262 16.94 12.19 -1.74
CA CYS A 262 17.69 11.49 -2.78
C CYS A 262 18.02 10.08 -2.30
N SER A 263 17.81 9.10 -3.17
CA SER A 263 18.47 7.80 -3.13
C SER A 263 19.75 7.84 -3.98
N PRO A 264 20.58 6.80 -3.97
CA PRO A 264 21.74 6.73 -4.87
C PRO A 264 21.40 6.83 -6.35
N THR A 265 20.18 6.51 -6.75
CA THR A 265 19.76 6.45 -8.15
C THR A 265 18.71 7.47 -8.56
N ALA A 266 17.95 8.02 -7.61
CA ALA A 266 16.83 8.89 -7.92
C ALA A 266 16.66 10.03 -6.90
N ALA A 267 16.16 11.15 -7.35
CA ALA A 267 15.65 12.23 -6.52
C ALA A 267 14.13 12.18 -6.50
N GLN A 268 13.53 12.24 -5.32
CA GLN A 268 12.09 12.11 -5.14
C GLN A 268 11.53 13.25 -4.31
N MET A 269 10.39 13.77 -4.75
CA MET A 269 9.63 14.79 -4.04
C MET A 269 8.16 14.37 -3.99
N ILE A 270 7.57 14.45 -2.81
CA ILE A 270 6.20 14.04 -2.51
C ILE A 270 5.48 15.26 -1.97
N LEU A 271 4.29 15.52 -2.50
CA LEU A 271 3.34 16.51 -1.99
C LEU A 271 2.02 15.80 -1.70
N CYS A 272 1.50 15.99 -0.51
CA CYS A 272 0.20 15.48 -0.09
C CYS A 272 -0.63 16.65 0.45
N ASP A 273 -1.91 16.72 0.07
CA ASP A 273 -2.89 17.65 0.63
C ASP A 273 -3.96 16.84 1.35
N GLY A 274 -4.04 16.98 2.66
CA GLY A 274 -5.04 16.30 3.49
C GLY A 274 -6.42 16.89 3.28
N MET A 275 -7.43 16.02 3.14
CA MET A 275 -8.81 16.43 2.90
C MET A 275 -9.38 17.22 4.07
N GLY A 276 -10.12 18.30 3.77
CA GLY A 276 -10.74 19.16 4.77
C GLY A 276 -9.90 20.38 5.15
N THR A 277 -9.99 20.83 6.40
CA THR A 277 -9.30 22.04 6.88
C THR A 277 -8.78 21.86 8.31
N GLY A 278 -7.72 22.62 8.64
CA GLY A 278 -7.17 22.69 9.99
C GLY A 278 -6.36 21.45 10.39
N ARG A 279 -6.34 21.14 11.70
CA ARG A 279 -5.49 20.07 12.25
C ARG A 279 -5.76 18.67 11.71
N PRO A 280 -7.02 18.22 11.51
CA PRO A 280 -7.27 16.89 10.95
C PRO A 280 -6.64 16.73 9.56
N ALA A 281 -6.85 17.69 8.66
CA ALA A 281 -6.26 17.68 7.32
C ALA A 281 -4.72 17.67 7.36
N ALA A 282 -4.13 18.49 8.26
CA ALA A 282 -2.67 18.51 8.44
C ALA A 282 -2.12 17.17 8.94
N VAL A 283 -2.84 16.47 9.81
CA VAL A 283 -2.44 15.12 10.28
C VAL A 283 -2.49 14.12 9.15
N ASP A 284 -3.53 14.16 8.30
CA ASP A 284 -3.69 13.23 7.17
C ASP A 284 -2.64 13.49 6.08
N GLY A 285 -2.44 14.75 5.70
CA GLY A 285 -1.41 15.12 4.72
C GLY A 285 0.00 14.72 5.18
N ASN A 286 0.37 15.02 6.44
CA ASN A 286 1.66 14.63 6.99
C ASN A 286 1.83 13.10 7.06
N LEU A 287 0.82 12.37 7.53
CA LEU A 287 0.85 10.92 7.59
C LEU A 287 1.04 10.30 6.19
N ALA A 288 0.28 10.79 5.21
CA ALA A 288 0.38 10.34 3.82
C ALA A 288 1.79 10.57 3.25
N ALA A 289 2.33 11.79 3.40
CA ALA A 289 3.64 12.15 2.90
C ALA A 289 4.77 11.34 3.57
N GLU A 290 4.72 11.18 4.90
CA GLU A 290 5.74 10.45 5.65
C GLU A 290 5.71 8.95 5.34
N LEU A 291 4.54 8.31 5.33
CA LEU A 291 4.41 6.89 4.98
C LEU A 291 4.87 6.64 3.54
N THR A 292 4.44 7.47 2.58
CA THR A 292 4.91 7.37 1.19
C THR A 292 6.43 7.45 1.11
N ALA A 293 7.05 8.44 1.77
CA ALA A 293 8.50 8.59 1.76
C ALA A 293 9.23 7.37 2.37
N ARG A 294 8.70 6.80 3.45
CA ARG A 294 9.27 5.59 4.09
C ARG A 294 9.17 4.37 3.17
N LEU A 295 8.03 4.16 2.53
CA LEU A 295 7.81 3.05 1.60
C LEU A 295 8.72 3.15 0.37
N LEU A 296 8.83 4.33 -0.24
CA LEU A 296 9.72 4.55 -1.38
C LEU A 296 11.21 4.36 -1.00
N LYS A 297 11.64 4.81 0.19
CA LYS A 297 12.99 4.55 0.71
C LYS A 297 13.25 3.06 0.96
N ALA A 298 12.21 2.30 1.28
CA ALA A 298 12.27 0.84 1.43
C ALA A 298 12.26 0.08 0.09
N GLY A 299 12.15 0.80 -1.06
CA GLY A 299 12.20 0.21 -2.41
C GLY A 299 10.82 -0.13 -3.01
N PHE A 300 9.73 0.26 -2.36
CA PHE A 300 8.38 0.06 -2.91
C PHE A 300 8.14 0.96 -4.11
N THR A 301 7.32 0.50 -5.07
CA THR A 301 6.89 1.34 -6.20
C THR A 301 5.92 2.43 -5.74
N ALA A 302 5.76 3.48 -6.55
CA ALA A 302 4.82 4.57 -6.27
C ALA A 302 3.38 4.08 -6.11
N GLU A 303 2.95 3.18 -7.01
CA GLU A 303 1.62 2.60 -7.03
C GLU A 303 1.33 1.79 -5.77
N LEU A 304 2.31 0.98 -5.35
CA LEU A 304 2.19 0.15 -4.16
C LEU A 304 2.19 1.00 -2.88
N ALA A 305 3.07 1.99 -2.82
CA ALA A 305 3.11 2.96 -1.72
C ALA A 305 1.77 3.70 -1.59
N ALA A 306 1.19 4.17 -2.71
CA ALA A 306 -0.11 4.85 -2.72
C ALA A 306 -1.24 3.95 -2.20
N ARG A 307 -1.29 2.67 -2.60
CA ARG A 307 -2.29 1.71 -2.10
C ARG A 307 -2.18 1.50 -0.59
N LEU A 308 -0.96 1.28 -0.08
CA LEU A 308 -0.71 1.08 1.35
C LEU A 308 -1.07 2.31 2.18
N VAL A 309 -0.74 3.50 1.69
CA VAL A 309 -1.09 4.77 2.34
C VAL A 309 -2.60 4.98 2.36
N ASN A 310 -3.30 4.71 1.24
CA ASN A 310 -4.75 4.80 1.18
C ASN A 310 -5.43 3.88 2.22
N VAL A 311 -4.96 2.64 2.35
CA VAL A 311 -5.46 1.71 3.37
C VAL A 311 -5.18 2.23 4.78
N ALA A 312 -3.98 2.77 5.04
CA ALA A 312 -3.63 3.31 6.35
C ALA A 312 -4.50 4.51 6.75
N LEU A 313 -4.81 5.40 5.80
CA LEU A 313 -5.72 6.53 6.03
C LEU A 313 -7.16 6.05 6.28
N ALA A 314 -7.66 5.11 5.49
CA ALA A 314 -9.00 4.54 5.64
C ALA A 314 -9.22 3.83 6.97
N LEU A 315 -8.18 3.20 7.54
CA LEU A 315 -8.24 2.52 8.84
C LEU A 315 -8.11 3.47 10.04
N LYS A 316 -7.61 4.69 9.83
CA LYS A 316 -7.33 5.63 10.91
C LYS A 316 -8.60 6.25 11.52
N SER A 317 -9.65 6.46 10.75
CA SER A 317 -10.81 7.27 11.14
C SER A 317 -12.12 6.62 10.70
N GLU A 318 -13.17 6.77 11.51
CA GLU A 318 -14.55 6.44 11.14
C GLU A 318 -15.14 7.50 10.19
N ASP A 319 -14.58 8.72 10.16
CA ASP A 319 -14.91 9.80 9.25
C ASP A 319 -14.03 9.70 7.98
N GLU A 320 -14.48 10.34 6.89
CA GLU A 320 -13.77 10.37 5.61
C GLU A 320 -12.39 11.01 5.75
N SER A 321 -11.37 10.19 6.04
CA SER A 321 -9.97 10.58 6.10
C SER A 321 -9.32 10.30 4.74
N GLY A 322 -8.63 11.28 4.19
CA GLY A 322 -8.02 11.15 2.87
C GLY A 322 -6.96 12.21 2.63
N ALA A 323 -6.10 11.95 1.66
CA ALA A 323 -5.14 12.93 1.18
C ALA A 323 -4.90 12.72 -0.31
N THR A 324 -4.60 13.80 -1.03
CA THR A 324 -4.06 13.71 -2.38
C THR A 324 -2.61 13.24 -2.33
N LEU A 325 -2.11 12.66 -3.41
CA LEU A 325 -0.70 12.31 -3.55
C LEU A 325 -0.18 12.79 -4.89
N ASP A 326 0.87 13.60 -4.86
CA ASP A 326 1.64 14.04 -6.00
C ASP A 326 3.11 13.65 -5.77
N LEU A 327 3.65 12.81 -6.62
CA LEU A 327 5.01 12.28 -6.54
C LEU A 327 5.73 12.53 -7.85
N ILE A 328 6.91 13.12 -7.77
CA ILE A 328 7.89 13.13 -8.85
C ILE A 328 9.11 12.31 -8.45
N SER A 329 9.55 11.43 -9.32
CA SER A 329 10.81 10.68 -9.20
C SER A 329 11.66 10.94 -10.43
N VAL A 330 12.87 11.46 -10.25
CA VAL A 330 13.82 11.76 -11.31
C VAL A 330 15.00 10.81 -11.19
N ASP A 331 15.22 10.01 -12.23
CA ASP A 331 16.41 9.17 -12.36
C ASP A 331 17.64 10.09 -12.55
N LEU A 332 18.61 9.96 -11.65
CA LEU A 332 19.78 10.86 -11.63
C LEU A 332 20.86 10.49 -12.66
N TYR A 333 20.71 9.36 -13.36
CA TYR A 333 21.62 8.97 -14.45
C TYR A 333 21.10 9.45 -15.80
N THR A 334 19.81 9.28 -16.05
CA THR A 334 19.19 9.57 -17.35
C THR A 334 18.48 10.91 -17.40
N GLY A 335 18.10 11.47 -16.24
CA GLY A 335 17.23 12.64 -16.14
C GLY A 335 15.75 12.35 -16.42
N THR A 336 15.39 11.08 -16.59
CA THR A 336 14.00 10.70 -16.82
C THR A 336 13.16 10.97 -15.57
N ALA A 337 12.12 11.80 -15.73
CA ALA A 337 11.17 12.10 -14.67
C ALA A 337 9.91 11.24 -14.84
N ARG A 338 9.48 10.62 -13.75
CA ARG A 338 8.19 9.92 -13.64
C ARG A 338 7.32 10.67 -12.67
N LEU A 339 6.07 10.91 -13.06
CA LEU A 339 5.06 11.53 -12.23
C LEU A 339 4.01 10.49 -11.87
N PHE A 340 3.62 10.47 -10.61
CA PHE A 340 2.49 9.70 -10.11
C PHE A 340 1.56 10.64 -9.37
N LYS A 341 0.28 10.64 -9.73
CA LYS A 341 -0.73 11.55 -9.16
C LYS A 341 -1.99 10.76 -8.77
N ALA A 342 -2.48 11.03 -7.57
CA ALA A 342 -3.75 10.52 -7.07
C ALA A 342 -4.55 11.66 -6.45
N GLY A 343 -5.56 12.16 -7.17
CA GLY A 343 -6.41 13.27 -6.74
C GLY A 343 -5.73 14.64 -6.67
N ALA A 344 -4.47 14.75 -7.10
CA ALA A 344 -3.68 15.98 -6.98
C ALA A 344 -3.89 16.94 -8.17
N ALA A 345 -3.70 18.24 -7.92
CA ALA A 345 -3.77 19.28 -8.92
C ALA A 345 -2.68 19.12 -10.02
N PRO A 346 -2.87 19.67 -11.24
CA PRO A 346 -1.86 19.61 -12.31
C PRO A 346 -0.51 20.19 -11.85
N GLY A 347 0.59 19.50 -12.23
CA GLY A 347 1.94 20.02 -12.05
C GLY A 347 2.36 20.87 -13.25
N PHE A 348 3.46 21.65 -13.10
CA PHE A 348 3.99 22.47 -14.18
C PHE A 348 5.47 22.17 -14.39
N LEU A 349 5.84 21.87 -15.64
CA LEU A 349 7.22 21.76 -16.09
C LEU A 349 7.65 23.08 -16.72
N VAL A 350 8.74 23.67 -16.21
CA VAL A 350 9.34 24.88 -16.76
C VAL A 350 10.69 24.53 -17.37
N HIS A 351 10.86 24.74 -18.67
CA HIS A 351 12.11 24.50 -19.37
C HIS A 351 12.33 25.54 -20.47
N GLY A 352 13.53 26.15 -20.54
CA GLY A 352 13.87 27.13 -21.55
C GLY A 352 12.89 28.30 -21.65
N GLY A 353 12.35 28.79 -20.53
CA GLY A 353 11.35 29.86 -20.47
C GLY A 353 9.93 29.48 -20.90
N ARG A 354 9.69 28.19 -21.19
CA ARG A 354 8.36 27.66 -21.54
C ARG A 354 7.77 26.91 -20.36
N VAL A 355 6.45 27.05 -20.17
CA VAL A 355 5.68 26.35 -19.14
C VAL A 355 4.75 25.34 -19.81
N ARG A 356 4.73 24.12 -19.32
CA ARG A 356 3.84 23.05 -19.76
C ARG A 356 3.16 22.41 -18.54
N ALA A 357 1.85 22.26 -18.58
CA ALA A 357 1.12 21.46 -17.61
C ALA A 357 1.42 19.97 -17.80
N VAL A 358 1.53 19.22 -16.70
CA VAL A 358 1.80 17.78 -16.68
C VAL A 358 0.91 17.12 -15.65
N GLY A 359 0.43 15.90 -15.96
CA GLY A 359 -0.37 15.10 -15.03
C GLY A 359 -1.83 15.57 -14.94
N GLU A 360 -2.52 15.65 -16.09
CA GLU A 360 -3.98 15.73 -16.17
C GLU A 360 -4.61 14.35 -15.91
#